data_a6b9741e692fd76a9abfea5632c2f367
#
_entry.id   a6b9741e692fd76a9abfea5632c2f367
#
_cell.length_a   1.000
_cell.length_b   1.000
_cell.length_c   1.000
_cell.angle_alpha   90.00
_cell.angle_beta   90.00
_cell.angle_gamma   90.00
#
_symmetry.space_group_name_H-M   'P 1'
#
loop_
_entity.id
_entity.type
_entity.pdbx_description
1 polymer ?
#
loop_
_entity_poly.entity_id
_entity_poly.type
_entity_poly.pdbx_seq_one_letter_code
_entity_poly.pdbx_strand_id
1 'polypeptide(L)'
;MGAGTAALTSGWLGARTAREQIFAQHLQADQQRHFEHARDRREPRSQAYTDLIAQTQAIGTRIKEMNRSETYTEDGAHRILEEISKLLRSRARVMVEGPETVADNTEDLVEAVLECQDVVMALASIPGAPPEMRDKSRSELVELCRASLEASGEALSGFVEAAREALEDTGT
;
A
#
# COMPACT_ATOMS: atom_id res chain seq x y z
N MET A 1 -42.45 64.04 -17.78
CA MET A 1 -42.18 63.22 -16.59
C MET A 1 -42.11 61.77 -17.01
N GLY A 2 -40.92 61.18 -16.98
CA GLY A 2 -40.75 59.78 -17.44
C GLY A 2 -39.30 59.22 -17.37
N ALA A 3 -38.51 59.64 -16.39
CA ALA A 3 -37.10 59.18 -16.29
C ALA A 3 -36.78 58.32 -15.05
N GLY A 4 -37.80 57.92 -14.24
CA GLY A 4 -37.56 57.27 -12.94
C GLY A 4 -37.66 55.74 -12.92
N THR A 5 -38.20 55.09 -13.94
CA THR A 5 -38.51 53.64 -13.90
C THR A 5 -37.42 52.75 -14.51
N ALA A 6 -36.52 53.26 -15.36
CA ALA A 6 -35.48 52.48 -15.99
C ALA A 6 -34.27 52.16 -15.10
N ALA A 7 -34.00 52.97 -14.08
CA ALA A 7 -32.86 52.76 -13.16
C ALA A 7 -33.06 51.65 -12.13
N LEU A 8 -34.31 51.35 -11.74
CA LEU A 8 -34.64 50.34 -10.75
C LEU A 8 -34.59 48.91 -11.31
N THR A 9 -34.88 48.72 -12.59
CA THR A 9 -34.88 47.41 -13.24
C THR A 9 -33.44 46.92 -13.53
N SER A 10 -32.49 47.80 -13.86
CA SER A 10 -31.11 47.46 -14.11
C SER A 10 -30.35 47.03 -12.82
N GLY A 11 -30.68 47.64 -11.68
CA GLY A 11 -30.11 47.28 -10.40
C GLY A 11 -30.54 45.88 -9.90
N TRP A 12 -31.81 45.52 -10.14
CA TRP A 12 -32.33 44.22 -9.73
C TRP A 12 -31.80 43.04 -10.57
N LEU A 13 -31.63 43.23 -11.88
CA LEU A 13 -31.00 42.27 -12.79
C LEU A 13 -29.51 42.07 -12.45
N GLY A 14 -28.78 43.14 -12.12
CA GLY A 14 -27.38 43.05 -11.71
C GLY A 14 -27.19 42.33 -10.38
N ALA A 15 -28.11 42.51 -9.42
CA ALA A 15 -28.06 41.80 -8.14
C ALA A 15 -28.35 40.29 -8.27
N ARG A 16 -29.19 39.92 -9.22
CA ARG A 16 -29.51 38.48 -9.49
C ARG A 16 -28.34 37.78 -10.15
N THR A 17 -27.73 38.37 -11.19
CA THR A 17 -26.53 37.82 -11.85
C THR A 17 -25.34 37.74 -10.90
N ALA A 18 -25.15 38.72 -10.03
CA ALA A 18 -24.09 38.67 -9.01
C ALA A 18 -24.29 37.51 -8.01
N ARG A 19 -25.51 37.25 -7.59
CA ARG A 19 -25.83 36.10 -6.71
C ARG A 19 -25.60 34.75 -7.41
N GLU A 20 -25.99 34.62 -8.66
CA GLU A 20 -25.79 33.44 -9.46
C GLU A 20 -24.28 33.18 -9.70
N GLN A 21 -23.49 34.23 -9.94
CA GLN A 21 -22.05 34.13 -10.04
C GLN A 21 -21.36 33.72 -8.73
N ILE A 22 -21.78 34.30 -7.61
CA ILE A 22 -21.24 33.92 -6.28
C ILE A 22 -21.60 32.45 -5.97
N PHE A 23 -22.82 32.00 -6.27
CA PHE A 23 -23.22 30.62 -6.07
C PHE A 23 -22.40 29.66 -6.94
N ALA A 24 -22.22 29.98 -8.22
CA ALA A 24 -21.37 29.18 -9.14
C ALA A 24 -19.91 29.11 -8.67
N GLN A 25 -19.34 30.23 -8.17
CA GLN A 25 -17.99 30.26 -7.62
C GLN A 25 -17.86 29.42 -6.34
N HIS A 26 -18.86 29.45 -5.45
CA HIS A 26 -18.88 28.59 -4.27
C HIS A 26 -18.92 27.10 -4.63
N LEU A 27 -19.79 26.74 -5.56
CA LEU A 27 -19.91 25.36 -6.04
C LEU A 27 -18.59 24.87 -6.65
N GLN A 28 -17.97 25.70 -7.46
CA GLN A 28 -16.67 25.40 -8.09
C GLN A 28 -15.54 25.31 -7.05
N ALA A 29 -15.53 26.20 -6.06
CA ALA A 29 -14.53 26.17 -4.97
C ALA A 29 -14.71 24.92 -4.08
N ASP A 30 -15.95 24.50 -3.81
CA ASP A 30 -16.22 23.28 -3.05
C ASP A 30 -15.82 22.02 -3.83
N GLN A 31 -16.14 21.96 -5.13
CA GLN A 31 -15.65 20.87 -6.00
C GLN A 31 -14.13 20.82 -6.04
N GLN A 32 -13.47 21.96 -6.18
CA GLN A 32 -12.01 22.01 -6.22
C GLN A 32 -11.40 21.54 -4.89
N ARG A 33 -11.94 21.95 -3.73
CA ARG A 33 -11.52 21.44 -2.42
C ARG A 33 -11.70 19.94 -2.29
N HIS A 34 -12.82 19.38 -2.77
CA HIS A 34 -13.03 17.93 -2.77
C HIS A 34 -11.98 17.20 -3.62
N PHE A 35 -11.66 17.73 -4.80
CA PHE A 35 -10.59 17.17 -5.65
C PHE A 35 -9.20 17.28 -5.01
N GLU A 36 -8.88 18.41 -4.39
CA GLU A 36 -7.62 18.60 -3.69
C GLU A 36 -7.49 17.65 -2.49
N HIS A 37 -8.53 17.51 -1.67
CA HIS A 37 -8.55 16.56 -0.56
C HIS A 37 -8.46 15.10 -1.00
N ALA A 38 -9.10 14.74 -2.09
CA ALA A 38 -8.99 13.38 -2.65
C ALA A 38 -7.56 13.11 -3.16
N ARG A 39 -6.94 14.08 -3.82
CA ARG A 39 -5.56 14.00 -4.30
C ARG A 39 -4.57 13.92 -3.15
N ASP A 40 -4.72 14.77 -2.13
CA ASP A 40 -3.82 14.84 -0.96
C ASP A 40 -3.81 13.51 -0.17
N ARG A 41 -4.91 12.75 -0.17
CA ARG A 41 -4.99 11.43 0.44
C ARG A 41 -4.45 10.31 -0.47
N ARG A 42 -4.59 10.46 -1.78
CA ARG A 42 -4.19 9.43 -2.76
C ARG A 42 -2.68 9.28 -2.85
N GLU A 43 -1.94 10.38 -2.80
CA GLU A 43 -0.48 10.37 -2.97
C GLU A 43 0.25 9.65 -1.82
N PRO A 44 -0.04 9.89 -0.52
CA PRO A 44 0.53 9.13 0.58
C PRO A 44 0.20 7.64 0.51
N ARG A 45 -1.03 7.27 0.16
CA ARG A 45 -1.45 5.87 -0.03
C ARG A 45 -0.67 5.19 -1.14
N SER A 46 -0.60 5.82 -2.32
CA SER A 46 0.13 5.29 -3.46
C SER A 46 1.61 5.06 -3.12
N GLN A 47 2.22 5.98 -2.39
CA GLN A 47 3.61 5.83 -1.95
C GLN A 47 3.75 4.69 -0.95
N ALA A 48 2.86 4.57 0.04
CA ALA A 48 2.89 3.51 1.04
C ALA A 48 2.75 2.13 0.38
N TYR A 49 1.85 1.98 -0.59
CA TYR A 49 1.64 0.73 -1.33
C TYR A 49 2.86 0.39 -2.19
N THR A 50 3.42 1.37 -2.88
CA THR A 50 4.63 1.19 -3.71
C THR A 50 5.82 0.75 -2.86
N ASP A 51 6.01 1.38 -1.69
CA ASP A 51 7.09 1.03 -0.77
C ASP A 51 6.95 -0.42 -0.26
N LEU A 52 5.72 -0.85 0.11
CA LEU A 52 5.47 -2.22 0.56
C LEU A 52 5.74 -3.24 -0.54
N ILE A 53 5.26 -3.01 -1.76
CA ILE A 53 5.50 -3.86 -2.92
C ILE A 53 6.99 -3.99 -3.19
N ALA A 54 7.72 -2.88 -3.23
CA ALA A 54 9.16 -2.87 -3.49
C ALA A 54 9.95 -3.67 -2.45
N GLN A 55 9.62 -3.52 -1.16
CA GLN A 55 10.26 -4.28 -0.08
C GLN A 55 9.98 -5.78 -0.18
N THR A 56 8.72 -6.17 -0.43
CA THR A 56 8.35 -7.57 -0.62
C THR A 56 9.08 -8.20 -1.80
N GLN A 57 9.16 -7.50 -2.93
CA GLN A 57 9.88 -7.97 -4.12
C GLN A 57 11.38 -8.11 -3.88
N ALA A 58 11.99 -7.19 -3.13
CA ALA A 58 13.40 -7.25 -2.77
C ALA A 58 13.72 -8.49 -1.92
N ILE A 59 12.88 -8.78 -0.91
CA ILE A 59 12.99 -9.98 -0.07
C ILE A 59 12.83 -11.23 -0.93
N GLY A 60 11.76 -11.33 -1.71
CA GLY A 60 11.47 -12.48 -2.57
C GLY A 60 12.59 -12.75 -3.58
N THR A 61 13.18 -11.72 -4.17
CA THR A 61 14.31 -11.84 -5.11
C THR A 61 15.53 -12.43 -4.41
N ARG A 62 15.86 -11.95 -3.22
CA ARG A 62 16.99 -12.45 -2.44
C ARG A 62 16.81 -13.92 -2.03
N ILE A 63 15.62 -14.29 -1.57
CA ILE A 63 15.31 -15.68 -1.23
C ILE A 63 15.41 -16.59 -2.47
N LYS A 64 14.92 -16.13 -3.64
CA LYS A 64 15.04 -16.86 -4.91
C LYS A 64 16.49 -17.08 -5.33
N GLU A 65 17.37 -16.11 -5.11
CA GLU A 65 18.80 -16.21 -5.38
C GLU A 65 19.46 -17.24 -4.46
N MET A 66 19.14 -17.22 -3.15
CA MET A 66 19.64 -18.21 -2.18
C MET A 66 19.16 -19.62 -2.52
N ASN A 67 17.89 -19.79 -2.90
CA ASN A 67 17.33 -21.06 -3.36
C ASN A 67 18.01 -21.58 -4.61
N ARG A 68 18.25 -20.71 -5.60
CA ARG A 68 18.88 -21.11 -6.87
C ARG A 68 20.33 -21.56 -6.67
N SER A 69 21.05 -20.89 -5.79
CA SER A 69 22.46 -21.23 -5.48
C SER A 69 22.58 -22.32 -4.41
N GLU A 70 21.49 -22.73 -3.79
CA GLU A 70 21.42 -23.61 -2.60
C GLU A 70 22.34 -23.13 -1.46
N THR A 71 22.61 -21.82 -1.42
CA THR A 71 23.56 -21.20 -0.49
C THR A 71 22.80 -20.33 0.50
N TYR A 72 22.62 -20.85 1.71
CA TYR A 72 21.97 -20.16 2.83
C TYR A 72 23.05 -19.78 3.84
N THR A 73 23.54 -18.56 3.72
CA THR A 73 24.56 -18.02 4.63
C THR A 73 23.94 -17.18 5.74
N GLU A 74 24.63 -17.10 6.86
CA GLU A 74 24.24 -16.23 7.98
C GLU A 74 24.12 -14.75 7.54
N ASP A 75 25.08 -14.25 6.75
CA ASP A 75 25.03 -12.89 6.19
C ASP A 75 23.81 -12.68 5.28
N GLY A 76 23.46 -13.67 4.45
CA GLY A 76 22.29 -13.63 3.58
C GLY A 76 20.99 -13.52 4.38
N ALA A 77 20.88 -14.33 5.43
CA ALA A 77 19.71 -14.30 6.31
C ALA A 77 19.63 -13.01 7.14
N HIS A 78 20.74 -12.48 7.65
CA HIS A 78 20.74 -11.18 8.32
C HIS A 78 20.27 -10.03 7.41
N ARG A 79 20.67 -10.03 6.15
CA ARG A 79 20.17 -9.04 5.18
C ARG A 79 18.66 -9.17 4.95
N ILE A 80 18.10 -10.38 4.96
CA ILE A 80 16.66 -10.58 4.89
C ILE A 80 15.97 -9.99 6.12
N LEU A 81 16.53 -10.19 7.33
CA LEU A 81 16.00 -9.58 8.56
C LEU A 81 15.99 -8.04 8.51
N GLU A 82 17.04 -7.44 7.92
CA GLU A 82 17.06 -5.98 7.71
C GLU A 82 15.95 -5.51 6.75
N GLU A 83 15.74 -6.23 5.63
CA GLU A 83 14.66 -5.92 4.69
C GLU A 83 13.28 -6.11 5.30
N ILE A 84 13.09 -7.15 6.11
CA ILE A 84 11.84 -7.36 6.86
C ILE A 84 11.57 -6.22 7.85
N SER A 85 12.59 -5.70 8.50
CA SER A 85 12.46 -4.52 9.35
C SER A 85 11.97 -3.28 8.59
N LYS A 86 12.31 -3.15 7.31
CA LYS A 86 11.78 -2.10 6.43
C LYS A 86 10.34 -2.41 6.00
N LEU A 87 10.06 -3.67 5.66
CA LEU A 87 8.71 -4.13 5.32
C LEU A 87 7.71 -3.84 6.44
N LEU A 88 8.06 -4.13 7.69
CA LEU A 88 7.20 -3.86 8.84
C LEU A 88 6.93 -2.36 9.05
N ARG A 89 7.89 -1.48 8.70
CA ARG A 89 7.65 -0.03 8.70
C ARG A 89 6.70 0.40 7.57
N SER A 90 6.85 -0.20 6.38
CA SER A 90 5.94 0.06 5.25
C SER A 90 4.53 -0.46 5.56
N ARG A 91 4.40 -1.65 6.18
CA ARG A 91 3.13 -2.17 6.71
C ARG A 91 2.44 -1.15 7.61
N ALA A 92 3.15 -0.59 8.60
CA ALA A 92 2.57 0.38 9.52
C ALA A 92 1.99 1.61 8.81
N ARG A 93 2.61 2.07 7.71
CA ARG A 93 2.08 3.15 6.89
C ARG A 93 0.80 2.74 6.16
N VAL A 94 0.81 1.56 5.54
CA VAL A 94 -0.37 1.04 4.83
C VAL A 94 -1.56 0.89 5.79
N MET A 95 -1.33 0.37 7.00
CA MET A 95 -2.36 0.23 8.04
C MET A 95 -3.00 1.57 8.47
N VAL A 96 -2.25 2.67 8.42
CA VAL A 96 -2.73 4.01 8.77
C VAL A 96 -3.45 4.69 7.59
N GLU A 97 -2.93 4.52 6.38
CA GLU A 97 -3.37 5.26 5.19
C GLU A 97 -4.42 4.50 4.37
N GLY A 98 -4.42 3.16 4.44
CA GLY A 98 -5.26 2.30 3.61
C GLY A 98 -6.65 2.06 4.19
N PRO A 99 -7.62 1.66 3.35
CA PRO A 99 -8.88 1.10 3.79
C PRO A 99 -8.69 -0.31 4.39
N GLU A 100 -9.71 -0.79 5.13
CA GLU A 100 -9.69 -2.08 5.82
C GLU A 100 -9.31 -3.26 4.91
N THR A 101 -9.87 -3.30 3.70
CA THR A 101 -9.57 -4.35 2.71
C THR A 101 -8.09 -4.41 2.31
N VAL A 102 -7.41 -3.26 2.21
CA VAL A 102 -5.97 -3.21 1.94
C VAL A 102 -5.17 -3.60 3.19
N ALA A 103 -5.66 -3.24 4.37
CA ALA A 103 -5.04 -3.63 5.64
C ALA A 103 -5.04 -5.15 5.81
N ASP A 104 -6.17 -5.83 5.56
CA ASP A 104 -6.29 -7.29 5.64
C ASP A 104 -5.32 -7.98 4.68
N ASN A 105 -5.30 -7.58 3.41
CA ASN A 105 -4.34 -8.12 2.42
C ASN A 105 -2.87 -7.82 2.79
N THR A 106 -2.62 -6.75 3.54
CA THR A 106 -1.27 -6.42 4.05
C THR A 106 -0.85 -7.40 5.14
N GLU A 107 -1.76 -7.78 6.03
CA GLU A 107 -1.48 -8.77 7.07
C GLU A 107 -1.14 -10.13 6.45
N ASP A 108 -1.97 -10.62 5.54
CA ASP A 108 -1.74 -11.88 4.83
C ASP A 108 -0.38 -11.89 4.11
N LEU A 109 -0.05 -10.78 3.45
CA LEU A 109 1.24 -10.63 2.77
C LEU A 109 2.43 -10.68 3.74
N VAL A 110 2.34 -9.94 4.84
CA VAL A 110 3.42 -9.88 5.84
C VAL A 110 3.58 -11.23 6.52
N GLU A 111 2.51 -11.93 6.87
CA GLU A 111 2.54 -13.26 7.44
C GLU A 111 3.27 -14.24 6.51
N ALA A 112 2.89 -14.29 5.22
CA ALA A 112 3.55 -15.14 4.25
C ALA A 112 5.05 -14.84 4.07
N VAL A 113 5.45 -13.57 4.16
CA VAL A 113 6.87 -13.18 4.10
C VAL A 113 7.63 -13.59 5.38
N LEU A 114 7.00 -13.50 6.54
CA LEU A 114 7.60 -13.95 7.82
C LEU A 114 7.78 -15.47 7.85
N GLU A 115 6.85 -16.24 7.31
CA GLU A 115 7.01 -17.67 7.13
C GLU A 115 8.24 -18.01 6.26
N CYS A 116 8.44 -17.30 5.15
CA CYS A 116 9.64 -17.44 4.33
C CYS A 116 10.92 -17.16 5.13
N GLN A 117 10.91 -16.10 5.96
CA GLN A 117 12.03 -15.75 6.83
C GLN A 117 12.39 -16.92 7.77
N ASP A 118 11.39 -17.48 8.45
CA ASP A 118 11.60 -18.53 9.43
C ASP A 118 12.29 -19.76 8.81
N VAL A 119 11.87 -20.13 7.61
CA VAL A 119 12.48 -21.23 6.86
C VAL A 119 13.94 -20.89 6.46
N VAL A 120 14.19 -19.66 6.00
CA VAL A 120 15.55 -19.22 5.64
C VAL A 120 16.47 -19.20 6.85
N MET A 121 15.98 -18.75 8.02
CA MET A 121 16.73 -18.79 9.26
C MET A 121 17.11 -20.22 9.66
N ALA A 122 16.19 -21.16 9.50
CA ALA A 122 16.46 -22.58 9.76
C ALA A 122 17.51 -23.15 8.78
N LEU A 123 17.40 -22.84 7.48
CA LEU A 123 18.36 -23.26 6.45
C LEU A 123 19.75 -22.69 6.67
N ALA A 124 19.85 -21.45 7.17
CA ALA A 124 21.11 -20.79 7.52
C ALA A 124 21.63 -21.21 8.92
N SER A 125 20.90 -22.07 9.63
CA SER A 125 21.24 -22.52 10.99
C SER A 125 21.42 -21.38 12.00
N ILE A 126 20.62 -20.31 11.86
CA ILE A 126 20.67 -19.14 12.75
C ILE A 126 19.97 -19.44 14.08
N PRO A 127 20.56 -19.05 15.23
CA PRO A 127 19.88 -19.10 16.50
C PRO A 127 18.63 -18.23 16.49
N GLY A 128 17.47 -18.80 16.82
CA GLY A 128 16.17 -18.10 16.77
C GLY A 128 15.20 -18.65 15.73
N ALA A 129 15.64 -19.55 14.85
CA ALA A 129 14.71 -20.29 14.01
C ALA A 129 13.68 -21.04 14.86
N PRO A 130 12.39 -21.08 14.45
CA PRO A 130 11.33 -21.76 15.19
C PRO A 130 11.69 -23.21 15.53
N PRO A 131 11.33 -23.72 16.72
CA PRO A 131 11.68 -25.08 17.13
C PRO A 131 11.20 -26.14 16.14
N GLU A 132 10.02 -25.96 15.57
CA GLU A 132 9.38 -26.86 14.59
C GLU A 132 10.15 -26.96 13.27
N MET A 133 11.01 -26.00 12.96
CA MET A 133 11.86 -25.99 11.78
C MET A 133 13.19 -26.72 12.01
N ARG A 134 13.64 -26.84 13.27
CA ARG A 134 14.97 -27.42 13.60
C ARG A 134 15.04 -28.92 13.40
N ASP A 135 13.90 -29.59 13.53
CA ASP A 135 13.82 -31.05 13.40
C ASP A 135 13.64 -31.51 11.94
N LYS A 136 13.46 -30.56 11.01
CA LYS A 136 13.27 -30.86 9.59
C LYS A 136 14.62 -31.09 8.89
N SER A 137 14.63 -32.02 7.94
CA SER A 137 15.77 -32.20 7.05
C SER A 137 15.96 -30.99 6.14
N ARG A 138 17.18 -30.81 5.65
CA ARG A 138 17.51 -29.72 4.70
C ARG A 138 16.61 -29.75 3.45
N SER A 139 16.30 -30.93 2.93
CA SER A 139 15.43 -31.07 1.76
C SER A 139 13.99 -30.64 2.04
N GLU A 140 13.45 -30.97 3.20
CA GLU A 140 12.13 -30.52 3.62
C GLU A 140 12.09 -28.99 3.79
N LEU A 141 13.13 -28.40 4.36
CA LEU A 141 13.21 -26.94 4.50
C LEU A 141 13.30 -26.23 3.14
N VAL A 142 14.04 -26.79 2.16
CA VAL A 142 14.11 -26.21 0.81
C VAL A 142 12.75 -26.25 0.11
N GLU A 143 12.00 -27.35 0.24
CA GLU A 143 10.64 -27.44 -0.32
C GLU A 143 9.68 -26.49 0.40
N LEU A 144 9.77 -26.37 1.72
CA LEU A 144 9.00 -25.38 2.48
C LEU A 144 9.33 -23.95 2.03
N CYS A 145 10.60 -23.62 1.85
CA CYS A 145 11.02 -22.30 1.38
C CYS A 145 10.42 -21.98 -0.01
N ARG A 146 10.34 -22.97 -0.89
CA ARG A 146 9.71 -22.80 -2.20
C ARG A 146 8.20 -22.56 -2.06
N ALA A 147 7.52 -23.36 -1.25
CA ALA A 147 6.09 -23.22 -1.02
C ALA A 147 5.72 -21.88 -0.38
N SER A 148 6.45 -21.45 0.67
CA SER A 148 6.24 -20.15 1.32
C SER A 148 6.51 -18.99 0.35
N LEU A 149 7.48 -19.14 -0.56
CA LEU A 149 7.78 -18.13 -1.57
C LEU A 149 6.65 -18.00 -2.63
N GLU A 150 6.03 -19.11 -3.00
CA GLU A 150 4.83 -19.12 -3.86
C GLU A 150 3.66 -18.47 -3.16
N ALA A 151 3.38 -18.83 -1.89
CA ALA A 151 2.34 -18.23 -1.08
C ALA A 151 2.52 -16.72 -0.92
N SER A 152 3.76 -16.24 -0.67
CA SER A 152 4.05 -14.80 -0.61
C SER A 152 3.83 -14.09 -1.95
N GLY A 153 4.03 -14.77 -3.06
CA GLY A 153 3.72 -14.26 -4.41
C GLY A 153 2.22 -14.11 -4.66
N GLU A 154 1.41 -15.07 -4.21
CA GLU A 154 -0.05 -15.02 -4.28
C GLU A 154 -0.60 -13.91 -3.38
N ALA A 155 -0.12 -13.82 -2.14
CA ALA A 155 -0.51 -12.75 -1.21
C ALA A 155 -0.13 -11.35 -1.75
N LEU A 156 1.06 -11.21 -2.38
CA LEU A 156 1.45 -9.96 -3.04
C LEU A 156 0.49 -9.61 -4.18
N SER A 157 0.04 -10.58 -4.95
CA SER A 157 -0.92 -10.35 -6.03
C SER A 157 -2.27 -9.87 -5.50
N GLY A 158 -2.77 -10.47 -4.43
CA GLY A 158 -3.98 -10.04 -3.74
C GLY A 158 -3.87 -8.61 -3.19
N PHE A 159 -2.74 -8.31 -2.54
CA PHE A 159 -2.47 -6.94 -2.07
C PHE A 159 -2.45 -5.91 -3.20
N VAL A 160 -1.80 -6.22 -4.33
CA VAL A 160 -1.72 -5.31 -5.49
C VAL A 160 -3.11 -5.03 -6.07
N GLU A 161 -3.98 -6.04 -6.13
CA GLU A 161 -5.35 -5.88 -6.61
C GLU A 161 -6.17 -4.99 -5.66
N ALA A 162 -6.16 -5.26 -4.36
CA ALA A 162 -6.83 -4.44 -3.35
C ALA A 162 -6.29 -3.00 -3.32
N ALA A 163 -4.98 -2.82 -3.44
CA ALA A 163 -4.34 -1.50 -3.49
C ALA A 163 -4.77 -0.70 -4.73
N ARG A 164 -4.88 -1.36 -5.90
CA ARG A 164 -5.36 -0.74 -7.13
C ARG A 164 -6.81 -0.28 -6.99
N GLU A 165 -7.69 -1.14 -6.52
CA GLU A 165 -9.09 -0.81 -6.28
C GLU A 165 -9.23 0.37 -5.30
N ALA A 166 -8.47 0.37 -4.21
CA ALA A 166 -8.47 1.45 -3.23
C ALA A 166 -7.96 2.79 -3.78
N LEU A 167 -7.08 2.77 -4.80
CA LEU A 167 -6.61 3.98 -5.48
C LEU A 167 -7.56 4.45 -6.58
N GLU A 168 -8.36 3.55 -7.16
CA GLU A 168 -9.40 3.86 -8.15
C GLU A 168 -10.68 4.39 -7.48
N ASP A 169 -10.95 3.97 -6.25
CA ASP A 169 -12.10 4.45 -5.48
C ASP A 169 -11.89 5.92 -5.09
N THR A 170 -12.49 6.81 -5.88
CA THR A 170 -12.42 8.28 -5.70
C THR A 170 -13.36 8.79 -4.62
N GLY A 171 -13.99 7.90 -3.84
CA GLY A 171 -14.89 8.26 -2.74
C GLY A 171 -16.07 9.09 -3.23
N THR A 172 -16.97 8.46 -3.97
CA THR A 172 -18.29 9.06 -4.30
C THR A 172 -19.18 9.17 -3.07
#